data_71958da9affc3788e67714630443ce73
#
_entry.id   71958da9affc3788e67714630443ce73
#
_cell.length_a   1.000
_cell.length_b   1.000
_cell.length_c   1.000
_cell.angle_alpha   90.00
_cell.angle_beta   90.00
_cell.angle_gamma   90.00
#
_symmetry.space_group_name_H-M   'P 1'
#
loop_
_entity.id
_entity.type
_entity.pdbx_description
1 polymer ?
#
loop_
_entity_poly.entity_id
_entity_poly.type
_entity_poly.pdbx_seq_one_letter_code
_entity_poly.pdbx_strand_id
1 'polypeptide(L)'
;MERAYTWCDGKRLEVTAKTLIMGILNVTPDSFSDGGRWNTAEKAQSHTREMTDAGADIIDVGAESTRPGGQPLTAEEEIERMKIFLPVVLGESRVPVSVDTYHWKTADYALHAGAHMMNDIWGLQYDHGEMAEVAGCHQVPVIVMHNKADTNYNGDVIEEMKIFFDKSLDIALQAGVKEENIILDPGIGFGKDGNQNMEVLRRDELVRAFPCPWLLGVSRKRFIGAILDLPAGERDEGTGAAGLWGINKGCSILRVHNVSMAVRMAKVWDALKNCTVI
;
A
#
# COMPACT_ATOMS: atom_id res chain seq x y z
N MET A 1 -9.08 -11.49 -11.71
CA MET A 1 -7.97 -12.47 -11.70
C MET A 1 -7.84 -12.92 -10.26
N GLU A 2 -7.83 -14.21 -10.02
CA GLU A 2 -7.73 -14.75 -8.65
C GLU A 2 -6.28 -15.12 -8.37
N ARG A 3 -5.78 -14.75 -7.20
CA ARG A 3 -4.44 -15.08 -6.70
C ARG A 3 -4.53 -15.49 -5.24
N ALA A 4 -3.69 -16.44 -4.83
CA ALA A 4 -3.63 -16.89 -3.45
C ALA A 4 -2.18 -16.99 -3.00
N TYR A 5 -1.89 -16.43 -1.85
CA TYR A 5 -0.59 -16.45 -1.21
C TYR A 5 -0.69 -17.18 0.13
N THR A 6 0.33 -17.97 0.46
CA THR A 6 0.40 -18.69 1.72
C THR A 6 1.83 -18.65 2.24
N TRP A 7 1.99 -18.36 3.52
CA TRP A 7 3.29 -18.26 4.18
C TRP A 7 3.49 -19.40 5.19
N CYS A 8 4.74 -19.62 5.59
CA CYS A 8 5.13 -20.74 6.45
C CYS A 8 4.54 -20.63 7.87
N ASP A 9 4.17 -19.44 8.31
CA ASP A 9 3.48 -19.19 9.59
C ASP A 9 1.96 -19.44 9.54
N GLY A 10 1.47 -19.91 8.39
CA GLY A 10 0.06 -20.25 8.17
C GLY A 10 -0.84 -19.10 7.73
N LYS A 11 -0.31 -17.88 7.62
CA LYS A 11 -1.09 -16.76 7.08
C LYS A 11 -1.40 -16.95 5.60
N ARG A 12 -2.53 -16.43 5.17
CA ARG A 12 -3.02 -16.52 3.79
C ARG A 12 -3.61 -15.20 3.34
N LEU A 13 -3.49 -14.92 2.05
CA LEU A 13 -4.15 -13.80 1.38
C LEU A 13 -4.72 -14.29 0.05
N GLU A 14 -6.01 -14.09 -0.15
CA GLU A 14 -6.70 -14.45 -1.38
C GLU A 14 -7.23 -13.18 -2.07
N VAL A 15 -6.67 -12.84 -3.22
CA VAL A 15 -7.16 -11.77 -4.08
C VAL A 15 -8.20 -12.38 -5.01
N THR A 16 -9.46 -12.16 -4.70
CA THR A 16 -10.63 -12.70 -5.42
C THR A 16 -11.57 -11.57 -5.84
N ALA A 17 -12.86 -11.87 -5.96
CA ALA A 17 -13.89 -10.86 -6.19
C ALA A 17 -14.19 -9.99 -4.95
N LYS A 18 -13.69 -10.39 -3.76
CA LYS A 18 -13.82 -9.62 -2.52
C LYS A 18 -12.85 -8.44 -2.53
N THR A 19 -13.33 -7.28 -2.07
CA THR A 19 -12.48 -6.12 -1.81
C THR A 19 -11.63 -6.35 -0.57
N LEU A 20 -10.30 -6.27 -0.71
CA LEU A 20 -9.35 -6.40 0.38
C LEU A 20 -9.05 -5.04 1.02
N ILE A 21 -8.87 -5.02 2.34
CA ILE A 21 -8.55 -3.82 3.11
C ILE A 21 -7.16 -3.95 3.72
N MET A 22 -6.26 -3.05 3.31
CA MET A 22 -4.91 -2.89 3.85
C MET A 22 -4.89 -1.72 4.84
N GLY A 23 -4.66 -2.03 6.11
CA GLY A 23 -4.57 -1.04 7.18
C GLY A 23 -3.18 -0.39 7.25
N ILE A 24 -3.12 0.94 7.30
CA ILE A 24 -1.88 1.71 7.38
C ILE A 24 -1.41 1.81 8.82
N LEU A 25 -0.20 1.34 9.11
CA LEU A 25 0.48 1.47 10.39
C LEU A 25 1.78 2.28 10.25
N ASN A 26 1.69 3.60 10.44
CA ASN A 26 2.88 4.45 10.45
C ASN A 26 3.53 4.41 11.84
N VAL A 27 4.77 3.93 11.91
CA VAL A 27 5.58 3.86 13.13
C VAL A 27 6.65 4.97 13.16
N THR A 28 6.22 6.20 12.84
CA THR A 28 7.08 7.38 12.90
C THR A 28 7.04 8.03 14.29
N PRO A 29 8.09 8.77 14.71
CA PRO A 29 8.13 9.45 16.00
C PRO A 29 6.91 10.36 16.24
N ASP A 30 6.43 11.02 15.20
CA ASP A 30 5.28 11.94 15.26
C ASP A 30 3.94 11.22 15.39
N SER A 31 3.85 9.96 14.95
CA SER A 31 2.62 9.19 15.02
C SER A 31 2.26 8.77 16.44
N PHE A 32 3.22 8.83 17.37
CA PHE A 32 3.08 8.33 18.74
C PHE A 32 3.64 9.32 19.80
N SER A 33 3.49 10.61 19.60
CA SER A 33 4.21 11.72 20.26
C SER A 33 4.02 11.95 21.77
N ASP A 34 3.51 10.98 22.55
CA ASP A 34 3.25 11.16 23.99
C ASP A 34 4.09 10.26 24.93
N GLY A 35 5.40 10.24 24.73
CA GLY A 35 6.35 9.82 25.78
C GLY A 35 6.76 8.35 25.79
N GLY A 36 8.05 8.11 25.56
CA GLY A 36 8.80 6.90 25.90
C GLY A 36 8.69 5.76 24.86
N ARG A 37 9.86 5.14 24.55
CA ARG A 37 9.99 4.06 23.55
C ARG A 37 9.05 2.86 23.77
N TRP A 38 8.73 2.53 25.00
CA TRP A 38 7.87 1.39 25.37
C TRP A 38 6.39 1.67 25.09
N ASN A 39 5.93 2.88 25.33
CA ASN A 39 4.56 3.29 25.06
C ASN A 39 4.25 3.29 23.55
N THR A 40 5.25 3.48 22.69
CA THR A 40 5.09 3.45 21.23
C THR A 40 4.97 2.03 20.67
N ALA A 41 5.70 1.04 21.20
CA ALA A 41 5.56 -0.36 20.80
C ALA A 41 4.19 -0.94 21.24
N GLU A 42 3.74 -0.63 22.45
CA GLU A 42 2.42 -1.00 22.96
C GLU A 42 1.29 -0.38 22.13
N LYS A 43 1.43 0.90 21.72
CA LYS A 43 0.46 1.54 20.83
C LYS A 43 0.43 0.88 19.45
N ALA A 44 1.58 0.54 18.87
CA ALA A 44 1.65 -0.19 17.61
C ALA A 44 0.98 -1.57 17.73
N GLN A 45 1.19 -2.28 18.83
CA GLN A 45 0.53 -3.53 19.15
C GLN A 45 -0.99 -3.37 19.22
N SER A 46 -1.47 -2.42 20.04
CA SER A 46 -2.91 -2.14 20.19
C SER A 46 -3.55 -1.80 18.84
N HIS A 47 -2.91 -0.91 18.07
CA HIS A 47 -3.45 -0.50 16.78
C HIS A 47 -3.44 -1.64 15.74
N THR A 48 -2.42 -2.51 15.76
CA THR A 48 -2.41 -3.73 14.94
C THR A 48 -3.59 -4.63 15.27
N ARG A 49 -3.86 -4.86 16.57
CA ARG A 49 -5.01 -5.62 17.05
C ARG A 49 -6.32 -4.99 16.62
N GLU A 50 -6.50 -3.69 16.83
CA GLU A 50 -7.70 -2.93 16.45
C GLU A 50 -8.00 -3.06 14.94
N MET A 51 -6.98 -2.89 14.09
CA MET A 51 -7.14 -3.05 12.64
C MET A 51 -7.50 -4.48 12.24
N THR A 52 -6.86 -5.47 12.87
CA THR A 52 -7.14 -6.89 12.62
C THR A 52 -8.54 -7.26 13.08
N ASP A 53 -8.97 -6.80 14.27
CA ASP A 53 -10.32 -7.02 14.80
C ASP A 53 -11.40 -6.29 13.96
N ALA A 54 -11.07 -5.15 13.39
CA ALA A 54 -11.92 -4.42 12.46
C ALA A 54 -12.07 -5.11 11.10
N GLY A 55 -11.24 -6.11 10.79
CA GLY A 55 -11.31 -6.93 9.59
C GLY A 55 -10.35 -6.49 8.48
N ALA A 56 -9.20 -5.90 8.81
CA ALA A 56 -8.11 -5.74 7.85
C ALA A 56 -7.71 -7.11 7.27
N ASP A 57 -7.38 -7.14 6.00
CA ASP A 57 -6.83 -8.31 5.31
C ASP A 57 -5.30 -8.27 5.25
N ILE A 58 -4.70 -7.08 5.37
CA ILE A 58 -3.25 -6.82 5.37
C ILE A 58 -2.96 -5.68 6.33
N ILE A 59 -1.84 -5.73 7.05
CA ILE A 59 -1.28 -4.59 7.79
C ILE A 59 -0.04 -4.09 7.05
N ASP A 60 0.03 -2.80 6.76
CA ASP A 60 1.15 -2.18 6.04
C ASP A 60 1.95 -1.27 6.97
N VAL A 61 3.17 -1.67 7.28
CA VAL A 61 4.04 -1.02 8.26
C VAL A 61 5.05 -0.13 7.58
N GLY A 62 5.00 1.18 7.87
CA GLY A 62 5.97 2.15 7.36
C GLY A 62 6.66 2.89 8.50
N ALA A 63 8.00 2.88 8.53
CA ALA A 63 8.80 3.60 9.53
C ALA A 63 9.23 5.00 9.07
N GLU A 64 9.03 5.31 7.81
CA GLU A 64 9.28 6.63 7.21
C GLU A 64 7.97 7.31 6.84
N SER A 65 7.89 8.63 7.03
CA SER A 65 6.78 9.43 6.49
C SER A 65 7.11 9.89 5.08
N THR A 66 6.53 9.26 4.09
CA THR A 66 6.68 9.63 2.67
C THR A 66 5.80 10.83 2.26
N ARG A 67 5.25 11.57 3.24
CA ARG A 67 4.47 12.79 2.99
C ARG A 67 5.39 13.91 2.48
N PRO A 68 4.93 14.74 1.53
CA PRO A 68 5.69 15.90 1.08
C PRO A 68 6.12 16.80 2.25
N GLY A 69 7.44 17.04 2.40
CA GLY A 69 8.03 17.82 3.48
C GLY A 69 8.57 16.98 4.65
N GLY A 70 8.42 15.66 4.62
CA GLY A 70 9.13 14.75 5.53
C GLY A 70 10.66 14.78 5.27
N GLN A 71 11.46 14.57 6.30
CA GLN A 71 12.89 14.32 6.10
C GLN A 71 13.07 12.85 5.75
N PRO A 72 13.73 12.53 4.62
CA PRO A 72 14.07 11.16 4.27
C PRO A 72 14.96 10.55 5.36
N LEU A 73 14.71 9.28 5.66
CA LEU A 73 15.58 8.48 6.53
C LEU A 73 16.66 7.80 5.70
N THR A 74 17.78 7.48 6.34
CA THR A 74 18.69 6.47 5.79
C THR A 74 18.09 5.07 6.01
N ALA A 75 18.51 4.10 5.19
CA ALA A 75 18.08 2.71 5.37
C ALA A 75 18.45 2.17 6.77
N GLU A 76 19.60 2.57 7.30
CA GLU A 76 20.07 2.20 8.63
C GLU A 76 19.13 2.75 9.74
N GLU A 77 18.73 4.02 9.64
CA GLU A 77 17.78 4.63 10.60
C GLU A 77 16.39 3.97 10.50
N GLU A 78 15.96 3.64 9.30
CA GLU A 78 14.70 2.95 9.07
C GLU A 78 14.73 1.52 9.67
N ILE A 79 15.80 0.77 9.46
CA ILE A 79 16.03 -0.55 10.06
C ILE A 79 16.00 -0.49 11.59
N GLU A 80 16.66 0.51 12.20
CA GLU A 80 16.64 0.65 13.68
C GLU A 80 15.21 0.87 14.21
N ARG A 81 14.36 1.59 13.47
CA ARG A 81 12.93 1.69 13.82
C ARG A 81 12.20 0.37 13.61
N MET A 82 12.43 -0.30 12.48
CA MET A 82 11.79 -1.59 12.18
C MET A 82 12.16 -2.65 13.23
N LYS A 83 13.38 -2.66 13.77
CA LYS A 83 13.79 -3.56 14.88
C LYS A 83 12.92 -3.43 16.13
N ILE A 84 12.37 -2.25 16.38
CA ILE A 84 11.52 -1.98 17.56
C ILE A 84 10.08 -2.42 17.29
N PHE A 85 9.53 -2.08 16.12
CA PHE A 85 8.10 -2.20 15.87
C PHE A 85 7.70 -3.48 15.14
N LEU A 86 8.51 -3.91 14.17
CA LEU A 86 8.14 -5.05 13.32
C LEU A 86 7.92 -6.36 14.10
N PRO A 87 8.75 -6.75 15.07
CA PRO A 87 8.50 -7.97 15.85
C PRO A 87 7.17 -7.92 16.63
N VAL A 88 6.81 -6.75 17.15
CA VAL A 88 5.57 -6.55 17.89
C VAL A 88 4.36 -6.67 16.95
N VAL A 89 4.44 -6.08 15.76
CA VAL A 89 3.37 -6.15 14.75
C VAL A 89 3.22 -7.57 14.22
N LEU A 90 4.32 -8.26 13.90
CA LEU A 90 4.30 -9.65 13.42
C LEU A 90 3.69 -10.61 14.46
N GLY A 91 4.03 -10.40 15.74
CA GLY A 91 3.50 -11.22 16.84
C GLY A 91 2.02 -11.00 17.12
N GLU A 92 1.50 -9.79 16.87
CA GLU A 92 0.10 -9.44 17.11
C GLU A 92 -0.81 -9.69 15.89
N SER A 93 -0.28 -9.50 14.68
CA SER A 93 -1.08 -9.57 13.46
C SER A 93 -1.53 -11.00 13.14
N ARG A 94 -2.81 -11.19 12.93
CA ARG A 94 -3.42 -12.44 12.41
C ARG A 94 -3.50 -12.49 10.89
N VAL A 95 -3.13 -11.39 10.22
CA VAL A 95 -3.13 -11.24 8.77
C VAL A 95 -1.72 -10.95 8.27
N PRO A 96 -1.42 -11.12 6.96
CA PRO A 96 -0.12 -10.80 6.41
C PRO A 96 0.30 -9.36 6.71
N VAL A 97 1.60 -9.18 6.93
CA VAL A 97 2.23 -7.87 7.18
C VAL A 97 3.06 -7.49 5.96
N SER A 98 2.77 -6.32 5.40
CA SER A 98 3.53 -5.65 4.36
C SER A 98 4.51 -4.65 4.98
N VAL A 99 5.66 -4.44 4.37
CA VAL A 99 6.60 -3.38 4.73
C VAL A 99 6.59 -2.29 3.67
N ASP A 100 6.26 -1.05 4.08
CA ASP A 100 6.24 0.16 3.23
C ASP A 100 7.62 0.82 3.30
N THR A 101 8.45 0.55 2.29
CA THR A 101 9.81 1.08 2.18
C THR A 101 10.29 1.06 0.73
N TYR A 102 11.13 2.01 0.36
CA TYR A 102 11.87 2.04 -0.91
C TYR A 102 13.39 1.77 -0.72
N HIS A 103 13.81 1.44 0.50
CA HIS A 103 15.17 1.04 0.81
C HIS A 103 15.29 -0.49 0.79
N TRP A 104 16.01 -1.03 -0.19
CA TRP A 104 16.16 -2.48 -0.34
C TRP A 104 16.73 -3.18 0.91
N LYS A 105 17.65 -2.52 1.65
CA LYS A 105 18.19 -3.07 2.91
C LYS A 105 17.12 -3.22 3.98
N THR A 106 16.20 -2.25 4.08
CA THR A 106 15.08 -2.31 5.02
C THR A 106 14.10 -3.41 4.62
N ALA A 107 13.81 -3.52 3.33
CA ALA A 107 12.96 -4.58 2.80
C ALA A 107 13.53 -5.97 3.08
N ASP A 108 14.82 -6.19 2.78
CA ASP A 108 15.52 -7.45 3.04
C ASP A 108 15.52 -7.80 4.53
N TYR A 109 15.87 -6.84 5.39
CA TYR A 109 15.78 -7.01 6.84
C TYR A 109 14.37 -7.42 7.29
N ALA A 110 13.34 -6.71 6.83
CA ALA A 110 11.97 -6.96 7.25
C ALA A 110 11.45 -8.32 6.80
N LEU A 111 11.78 -8.76 5.59
CA LEU A 111 11.42 -10.07 5.06
C LEU A 111 12.13 -11.20 5.82
N HIS A 112 13.41 -11.05 6.13
CA HIS A 112 14.14 -11.98 7.00
C HIS A 112 13.56 -12.03 8.43
N ALA A 113 13.02 -10.92 8.93
CA ALA A 113 12.35 -10.88 10.23
C ALA A 113 10.93 -11.49 10.22
N GLY A 114 10.40 -11.86 9.04
CA GLY A 114 9.11 -12.52 8.89
C GLY A 114 7.99 -11.67 8.30
N ALA A 115 8.29 -10.50 7.73
CA ALA A 115 7.31 -9.77 6.90
C ALA A 115 6.91 -10.59 5.67
N HIS A 116 5.71 -10.38 5.17
CA HIS A 116 5.07 -11.23 4.17
C HIS A 116 5.04 -10.64 2.77
N MET A 117 5.10 -9.30 2.68
CA MET A 117 4.94 -8.54 1.45
C MET A 117 5.82 -7.30 1.49
N MET A 118 6.10 -6.75 0.31
CA MET A 118 6.76 -5.45 0.14
C MET A 118 5.78 -4.45 -0.47
N ASN A 119 5.89 -3.18 -0.07
CA ASN A 119 5.19 -2.06 -0.68
C ASN A 119 6.21 -0.99 -1.05
N ASP A 120 6.56 -0.91 -2.34
CA ASP A 120 7.58 0.01 -2.83
C ASP A 120 6.94 1.18 -3.58
N ILE A 121 7.05 2.36 -2.98
CA ILE A 121 6.51 3.61 -3.51
C ILE A 121 7.26 4.15 -4.74
N TRP A 122 8.36 3.56 -5.15
CA TRP A 122 9.12 3.91 -6.35
C TRP A 122 9.07 2.85 -7.45
N GLY A 123 8.29 1.79 -7.24
CA GLY A 123 8.03 0.81 -8.27
C GLY A 123 9.25 0.09 -8.80
N LEU A 124 10.18 -0.27 -7.93
CA LEU A 124 11.45 -0.94 -8.23
C LEU A 124 12.42 -0.12 -9.09
N GLN A 125 12.25 1.22 -9.15
CA GLN A 125 13.05 2.11 -9.99
C GLN A 125 13.89 3.13 -9.20
N TYR A 126 13.91 3.04 -7.86
CA TYR A 126 14.68 3.97 -7.02
C TYR A 126 16.19 3.68 -7.01
N ASP A 127 16.53 2.41 -6.99
CA ASP A 127 17.90 1.91 -6.96
C ASP A 127 18.34 1.30 -8.31
N HIS A 128 19.42 0.54 -8.34
CA HIS A 128 19.94 -0.08 -9.56
C HIS A 128 19.45 -1.52 -9.78
N GLY A 129 18.36 -1.92 -9.08
CA GLY A 129 17.75 -3.24 -9.19
C GLY A 129 17.78 -4.05 -7.90
N GLU A 130 18.44 -3.55 -6.85
CA GLU A 130 18.59 -4.27 -5.57
C GLU A 130 17.26 -4.56 -4.91
N MET A 131 16.29 -3.62 -4.98
CA MET A 131 14.94 -3.86 -4.46
C MET A 131 14.22 -5.00 -5.19
N ALA A 132 14.37 -5.06 -6.50
CA ALA A 132 13.81 -6.14 -7.31
C ALA A 132 14.50 -7.49 -7.02
N GLU A 133 15.82 -7.49 -6.83
CA GLU A 133 16.57 -8.70 -6.42
C GLU A 133 16.09 -9.23 -5.07
N VAL A 134 15.84 -8.34 -4.09
CA VAL A 134 15.26 -8.72 -2.79
C VAL A 134 13.90 -9.39 -2.99
N ALA A 135 13.00 -8.77 -3.76
CA ALA A 135 11.68 -9.34 -4.06
C ALA A 135 11.79 -10.72 -4.76
N GLY A 136 12.71 -10.84 -5.72
CA GLY A 136 12.98 -12.08 -6.45
C GLY A 136 13.55 -13.19 -5.58
N CYS A 137 14.49 -12.86 -4.68
CA CYS A 137 15.08 -13.84 -3.76
C CYS A 137 14.06 -14.37 -2.74
N HIS A 138 13.26 -13.48 -2.16
CA HIS A 138 12.27 -13.87 -1.14
C HIS A 138 10.98 -14.46 -1.72
N GLN A 139 10.71 -14.27 -3.02
CA GLN A 139 9.50 -14.78 -3.70
C GLN A 139 8.19 -14.33 -3.02
N VAL A 140 8.15 -13.09 -2.51
CA VAL A 140 6.99 -12.51 -1.84
C VAL A 140 6.19 -11.61 -2.76
N PRO A 141 4.90 -11.34 -2.48
CA PRO A 141 4.14 -10.30 -3.18
C PRO A 141 4.79 -8.93 -3.00
N VAL A 142 4.89 -8.18 -4.09
CA VAL A 142 5.39 -6.81 -4.11
C VAL A 142 4.38 -5.86 -4.72
N ILE A 143 4.08 -4.78 -4.00
CA ILE A 143 3.29 -3.66 -4.51
C ILE A 143 4.24 -2.70 -5.20
N VAL A 144 4.03 -2.52 -6.49
CA VAL A 144 4.80 -1.67 -7.40
C VAL A 144 4.00 -0.41 -7.65
N MET A 145 4.39 0.71 -7.01
CA MET A 145 3.65 1.95 -7.10
C MET A 145 4.28 2.91 -8.12
N HIS A 146 3.44 3.54 -8.93
CA HIS A 146 3.88 4.63 -9.80
C HIS A 146 4.22 5.88 -9.00
N ASN A 147 5.45 6.36 -9.15
CA ASN A 147 5.93 7.61 -8.56
C ASN A 147 6.77 8.40 -9.57
N LYS A 148 6.92 9.70 -9.31
CA LYS A 148 7.76 10.61 -10.06
C LYS A 148 8.22 11.75 -9.16
N ALA A 149 9.44 12.26 -9.38
CA ALA A 149 10.01 13.34 -8.55
C ALA A 149 9.30 14.69 -8.76
N ASP A 150 8.65 14.87 -9.90
CA ASP A 150 7.91 16.08 -10.27
C ASP A 150 6.52 15.76 -10.82
N THR A 151 5.76 16.79 -11.19
CA THR A 151 4.42 16.66 -11.78
C THR A 151 4.40 16.97 -13.28
N ASN A 152 5.56 16.99 -13.93
CA ASN A 152 5.67 17.31 -15.35
C ASN A 152 5.47 16.05 -16.21
N TYR A 153 4.42 16.01 -16.99
CA TYR A 153 4.12 14.99 -17.98
C TYR A 153 4.21 15.61 -19.37
N ASN A 154 4.89 14.95 -20.30
CA ASN A 154 5.08 15.44 -21.68
C ASN A 154 3.89 15.12 -22.59
N GLY A 155 2.86 14.47 -22.07
CA GLY A 155 1.69 14.04 -22.82
C GLY A 155 0.58 13.56 -21.89
N ASP A 156 -0.09 12.50 -22.30
CA ASP A 156 -1.13 11.85 -21.52
C ASP A 156 -0.52 11.15 -20.29
N VAL A 157 -0.99 11.52 -19.10
CA VAL A 157 -0.50 10.96 -17.85
C VAL A 157 -0.64 9.43 -17.78
N ILE A 158 -1.69 8.88 -18.37
CA ILE A 158 -1.92 7.42 -18.38
C ILE A 158 -0.90 6.72 -19.28
N GLU A 159 -0.57 7.29 -20.44
CA GLU A 159 0.43 6.70 -21.34
C GLU A 159 1.83 6.72 -20.71
N GLU A 160 2.23 7.81 -20.04
CA GLU A 160 3.50 7.83 -19.30
C GLU A 160 3.51 6.83 -18.13
N MET A 161 2.38 6.66 -17.44
CA MET A 161 2.25 5.65 -16.39
C MET A 161 2.34 4.22 -16.93
N LYS A 162 1.82 3.94 -18.12
CA LYS A 162 2.00 2.63 -18.78
C LYS A 162 3.47 2.34 -19.04
N ILE A 163 4.20 3.31 -19.62
CA ILE A 163 5.65 3.18 -19.85
C ILE A 163 6.40 2.90 -18.53
N PHE A 164 6.02 3.59 -17.45
CA PHE A 164 6.60 3.35 -16.14
C PHE A 164 6.35 1.92 -15.64
N PHE A 165 5.10 1.43 -15.73
CA PHE A 165 4.77 0.08 -15.29
C PHE A 165 5.41 -0.99 -16.16
N ASP A 166 5.46 -0.82 -17.49
CA ASP A 166 6.17 -1.74 -18.39
C ASP A 166 7.64 -1.90 -17.94
N LYS A 167 8.31 -0.77 -17.67
CA LYS A 167 9.68 -0.79 -17.17
C LYS A 167 9.81 -1.47 -15.81
N SER A 168 8.89 -1.21 -14.88
CA SER A 168 8.89 -1.85 -13.54
C SER A 168 8.67 -3.37 -13.64
N LEU A 169 7.78 -3.80 -14.53
CA LEU A 169 7.52 -5.22 -14.78
C LEU A 169 8.75 -5.90 -15.38
N ASP A 170 9.41 -5.26 -16.35
CA ASP A 170 10.66 -5.79 -16.93
C ASP A 170 11.76 -5.96 -15.86
N ILE A 171 11.94 -4.95 -14.98
CA ILE A 171 12.89 -5.02 -13.87
C ILE A 171 12.53 -6.19 -12.92
N ALA A 172 11.27 -6.29 -12.52
CA ALA A 172 10.80 -7.35 -11.62
C ALA A 172 11.04 -8.74 -12.20
N LEU A 173 10.63 -8.97 -13.46
CA LEU A 173 10.76 -10.25 -14.13
C LEU A 173 12.22 -10.65 -14.35
N GLN A 174 13.10 -9.69 -14.72
CA GLN A 174 14.54 -9.93 -14.86
C GLN A 174 15.20 -10.32 -13.54
N ALA A 175 14.74 -9.78 -12.42
CA ALA A 175 15.18 -10.14 -11.08
C ALA A 175 14.55 -11.44 -10.55
N GLY A 176 13.73 -12.15 -11.35
CA GLY A 176 13.12 -13.43 -10.99
C GLY A 176 11.86 -13.32 -10.13
N VAL A 177 11.27 -12.14 -9.99
CA VAL A 177 9.95 -11.96 -9.37
C VAL A 177 8.90 -12.64 -10.25
N LYS A 178 8.08 -13.49 -9.68
CA LYS A 178 7.00 -14.13 -10.42
C LYS A 178 5.90 -13.12 -10.74
N GLU A 179 5.33 -13.19 -11.93
CA GLU A 179 4.23 -12.33 -12.35
C GLU A 179 3.04 -12.35 -11.37
N GLU A 180 2.77 -13.52 -10.79
CA GLU A 180 1.72 -13.69 -9.78
C GLU A 180 1.97 -12.92 -8.48
N ASN A 181 3.22 -12.54 -8.19
CA ASN A 181 3.61 -11.78 -7.01
C ASN A 181 3.52 -10.25 -7.21
N ILE A 182 3.18 -9.77 -8.41
CA ILE A 182 3.12 -8.34 -8.69
C ILE A 182 1.73 -7.79 -8.45
N ILE A 183 1.64 -6.72 -7.65
CA ILE A 183 0.44 -5.91 -7.39
C ILE A 183 0.79 -4.49 -7.81
N LEU A 184 -0.07 -3.79 -8.54
CA LEU A 184 0.19 -2.45 -9.01
C LEU A 184 -0.58 -1.40 -8.20
N ASP A 185 0.00 -0.19 -8.03
CA ASP A 185 -0.65 0.96 -7.40
C ASP A 185 -0.44 2.21 -8.29
N PRO A 186 -1.50 2.92 -8.69
CA PRO A 186 -1.38 4.11 -9.53
C PRO A 186 -0.70 5.29 -8.82
N GLY A 187 -0.41 5.22 -7.53
CA GLY A 187 0.32 6.23 -6.79
C GLY A 187 -0.42 7.57 -6.73
N ILE A 188 -1.71 7.58 -6.39
CA ILE A 188 -2.48 8.82 -6.21
C ILE A 188 -1.82 9.70 -5.14
N GLY A 189 -1.53 10.95 -5.50
CA GLY A 189 -0.86 11.92 -4.61
C GLY A 189 0.67 11.89 -4.66
N PHE A 190 1.27 11.08 -5.56
CA PHE A 190 2.71 11.00 -5.79
C PHE A 190 3.02 11.36 -7.24
N GLY A 191 3.95 12.32 -7.44
CA GLY A 191 4.37 12.77 -8.77
C GLY A 191 3.23 13.25 -9.67
N LYS A 192 2.13 13.73 -9.08
CA LYS A 192 0.92 14.17 -9.79
C LYS A 192 0.30 15.39 -9.12
N ASP A 193 -0.12 16.36 -9.90
CA ASP A 193 -0.95 17.48 -9.43
C ASP A 193 -2.42 17.05 -9.18
N GLY A 194 -3.26 18.01 -8.75
CA GLY A 194 -4.66 17.74 -8.44
C GLY A 194 -5.46 17.21 -9.63
N ASN A 195 -5.27 17.80 -10.83
CA ASN A 195 -5.99 17.42 -12.04
C ASN A 195 -5.54 16.05 -12.55
N GLN A 196 -4.24 15.79 -12.55
CA GLN A 196 -3.65 14.51 -12.94
C GLN A 196 -4.12 13.37 -12.03
N ASN A 197 -4.20 13.59 -10.71
CA ASN A 197 -4.77 12.61 -9.79
C ASN A 197 -6.24 12.31 -10.10
N MET A 198 -7.04 13.33 -10.40
CA MET A 198 -8.44 13.14 -10.78
C MET A 198 -8.58 12.44 -12.13
N GLU A 199 -7.69 12.71 -13.08
CA GLU A 199 -7.65 12.04 -14.37
C GLU A 199 -7.35 10.55 -14.21
N VAL A 200 -6.32 10.19 -13.45
CA VAL A 200 -5.96 8.80 -13.16
C VAL A 200 -7.12 8.06 -12.46
N LEU A 201 -7.80 8.68 -11.49
CA LEU A 201 -8.95 8.06 -10.83
C LEU A 201 -10.16 7.86 -11.75
N ARG A 202 -10.35 8.73 -12.75
CA ARG A 202 -11.50 8.65 -13.67
C ARG A 202 -11.33 7.60 -14.74
N ARG A 203 -10.10 7.32 -15.15
CA ARG A 203 -9.76 6.44 -16.27
C ARG A 203 -9.44 5.03 -15.77
N ASP A 204 -9.83 4.02 -16.52
CA ASP A 204 -9.61 2.60 -16.20
C ASP A 204 -8.62 1.90 -17.15
N GLU A 205 -7.98 2.66 -18.06
CA GLU A 205 -7.07 2.14 -19.07
C GLU A 205 -5.84 1.45 -18.46
N LEU A 206 -5.34 1.92 -17.30
CA LEU A 206 -4.24 1.27 -16.59
C LEU A 206 -4.65 -0.12 -16.12
N VAL A 207 -5.80 -0.23 -15.44
CA VAL A 207 -6.29 -1.51 -14.93
C VAL A 207 -6.58 -2.50 -16.07
N ARG A 208 -7.01 -2.00 -17.23
CA ARG A 208 -7.22 -2.85 -18.40
C ARG A 208 -5.92 -3.25 -19.09
N ALA A 209 -4.90 -2.39 -19.08
CA ALA A 209 -3.63 -2.65 -19.75
C ALA A 209 -2.80 -3.74 -19.04
N PHE A 210 -2.89 -3.80 -17.71
CA PHE A 210 -2.06 -4.69 -16.92
C PHE A 210 -2.93 -5.70 -16.15
N PRO A 211 -2.82 -7.00 -16.46
CA PRO A 211 -3.60 -8.07 -15.81
C PRO A 211 -3.02 -8.44 -14.43
N CYS A 212 -2.84 -7.45 -13.57
CA CYS A 212 -2.40 -7.58 -12.19
C CYS A 212 -3.50 -7.14 -11.23
N PRO A 213 -3.50 -7.58 -9.96
CA PRO A 213 -4.28 -6.92 -8.92
C PRO A 213 -3.84 -5.47 -8.75
N TRP A 214 -4.79 -4.58 -8.45
CA TRP A 214 -4.53 -3.17 -8.23
C TRP A 214 -4.85 -2.78 -6.81
N LEU A 215 -3.90 -2.11 -6.17
CA LEU A 215 -4.08 -1.42 -4.91
C LEU A 215 -4.40 0.05 -5.17
N LEU A 216 -5.25 0.63 -4.34
CA LEU A 216 -5.56 2.06 -4.37
C LEU A 216 -5.37 2.69 -2.99
N GLY A 217 -4.39 3.60 -2.89
CA GLY A 217 -4.12 4.40 -1.71
C GLY A 217 -4.64 5.83 -1.85
N VAL A 218 -5.90 6.09 -1.47
CA VAL A 218 -6.52 7.45 -1.53
C VAL A 218 -6.79 8.05 -0.16
N SER A 219 -6.49 7.31 0.91
CA SER A 219 -6.90 7.65 2.26
C SER A 219 -6.39 9.02 2.72
N ARG A 220 -7.33 9.92 3.04
CA ARG A 220 -7.11 11.26 3.57
C ARG A 220 -6.23 12.17 2.70
N LYS A 221 -6.07 11.85 1.40
CA LYS A 221 -5.19 12.58 0.49
C LYS A 221 -5.67 14.00 0.19
N ARG A 222 -4.75 14.84 -0.31
CA ARG A 222 -4.95 16.28 -0.51
C ARG A 222 -6.11 16.61 -1.43
N PHE A 223 -6.32 15.82 -2.49
CA PHE A 223 -7.42 16.07 -3.43
C PHE A 223 -8.80 15.98 -2.75
N ILE A 224 -8.98 15.05 -1.78
CA ILE A 224 -10.21 14.96 -0.99
C ILE A 224 -10.38 16.23 -0.14
N GLY A 225 -9.29 16.69 0.50
CA GLY A 225 -9.30 17.91 1.28
C GLY A 225 -9.60 19.16 0.44
N ALA A 226 -9.12 19.19 -0.80
CA ALA A 226 -9.42 20.31 -1.72
C ALA A 226 -10.89 20.32 -2.17
N ILE A 227 -11.55 19.17 -2.25
CA ILE A 227 -12.97 19.05 -2.62
C ILE A 227 -13.87 19.39 -1.42
N LEU A 228 -13.52 18.89 -0.21
CA LEU A 228 -14.38 18.97 0.97
C LEU A 228 -14.08 20.20 1.85
N ASP A 229 -12.95 20.88 1.64
CA ASP A 229 -12.40 21.92 2.51
C ASP A 229 -12.25 21.44 3.98
N LEU A 230 -11.73 20.21 4.16
CA LEU A 230 -11.59 19.58 5.46
C LEU A 230 -10.13 19.22 5.79
N PRO A 231 -9.75 19.25 7.09
CA PRO A 231 -8.44 18.75 7.54
C PRO A 231 -8.35 17.22 7.35
N ALA A 232 -7.12 16.69 7.33
CA ALA A 232 -6.88 15.27 7.00
C ALA A 232 -7.65 14.26 7.87
N GLY A 233 -7.85 14.56 9.16
CA GLY A 233 -8.58 13.70 10.10
C GLY A 233 -10.07 13.56 9.80
N GLU A 234 -10.65 14.49 9.03
CA GLU A 234 -12.08 14.56 8.74
C GLU A 234 -12.42 14.20 7.29
N ARG A 235 -11.54 13.42 6.61
CA ARG A 235 -11.70 13.03 5.18
C ARG A 235 -12.12 11.59 4.98
N ASP A 236 -12.61 10.92 6.02
CA ASP A 236 -12.85 9.48 5.94
C ASP A 236 -14.02 9.14 5.00
N GLU A 237 -15.12 9.91 4.99
CA GLU A 237 -16.22 9.73 4.04
C GLU A 237 -15.77 9.93 2.59
N GLY A 238 -14.97 10.98 2.34
CA GLY A 238 -14.37 11.22 1.02
C GLY A 238 -13.39 10.12 0.61
N THR A 239 -12.64 9.58 1.58
CA THR A 239 -11.80 8.39 1.37
C THR A 239 -12.64 7.20 0.93
N GLY A 240 -13.74 6.94 1.62
CA GLY A 240 -14.65 5.86 1.30
C GLY A 240 -15.26 6.00 -0.09
N ALA A 241 -15.75 7.18 -0.43
CA ALA A 241 -16.32 7.46 -1.76
C ALA A 241 -15.29 7.23 -2.89
N ALA A 242 -14.07 7.78 -2.74
CA ALA A 242 -12.99 7.59 -3.71
C ALA A 242 -12.52 6.13 -3.77
N GLY A 243 -12.50 5.43 -2.64
CA GLY A 243 -12.16 4.01 -2.57
C GLY A 243 -13.16 3.14 -3.34
N LEU A 244 -14.46 3.29 -3.10
CA LEU A 244 -15.51 2.56 -3.82
C LEU A 244 -15.51 2.88 -5.33
N TRP A 245 -15.21 4.14 -5.69
CA TRP A 245 -15.00 4.49 -7.10
C TRP A 245 -13.86 3.69 -7.71
N GLY A 246 -12.71 3.57 -7.03
CA GLY A 246 -11.57 2.77 -7.48
C GLY A 246 -11.90 1.28 -7.62
N ILE A 247 -12.64 0.70 -6.67
CA ILE A 247 -13.12 -0.68 -6.77
C ILE A 247 -14.03 -0.86 -8.00
N ASN A 248 -14.90 0.10 -8.27
CA ASN A 248 -15.71 0.08 -9.48
C ASN A 248 -14.86 0.13 -10.76
N LYS A 249 -13.69 0.74 -10.71
CA LYS A 249 -12.73 0.81 -11.81
C LYS A 249 -11.81 -0.42 -11.91
N GLY A 250 -11.92 -1.37 -10.98
CA GLY A 250 -11.21 -2.65 -11.01
C GLY A 250 -10.08 -2.81 -10.00
N CYS A 251 -9.89 -1.86 -9.06
CA CYS A 251 -9.00 -2.08 -7.94
C CYS A 251 -9.52 -3.20 -7.05
N SER A 252 -8.60 -3.97 -6.46
CA SER A 252 -8.90 -5.12 -5.59
C SER A 252 -8.59 -4.84 -4.12
N ILE A 253 -7.69 -3.88 -3.84
CA ILE A 253 -7.16 -3.59 -2.50
C ILE A 253 -7.30 -2.10 -2.21
N LEU A 254 -7.86 -1.74 -1.05
CA LEU A 254 -7.89 -0.37 -0.54
C LEU A 254 -6.91 -0.21 0.61
N ARG A 255 -5.94 0.71 0.50
CA ARG A 255 -5.00 1.07 1.56
C ARG A 255 -5.52 2.28 2.33
N VAL A 256 -5.85 2.09 3.63
CA VAL A 256 -6.64 3.05 4.42
C VAL A 256 -6.14 3.23 5.86
N HIS A 257 -6.40 4.42 6.45
CA HIS A 257 -6.21 4.66 7.87
C HIS A 257 -7.40 4.15 8.70
N ASN A 258 -8.65 4.36 8.24
CA ASN A 258 -9.85 3.93 8.94
C ASN A 258 -10.34 2.58 8.40
N VAL A 259 -9.76 1.50 8.94
CA VAL A 259 -10.08 0.12 8.53
C VAL A 259 -11.54 -0.21 8.79
N SER A 260 -12.06 0.11 9.98
CA SER A 260 -13.44 -0.23 10.38
C SER A 260 -14.49 0.34 9.42
N MET A 261 -14.33 1.60 9.01
CA MET A 261 -15.21 2.22 8.01
C MET A 261 -15.06 1.53 6.65
N ALA A 262 -13.82 1.36 6.17
CA ALA A 262 -13.56 0.78 4.85
C ALA A 262 -14.10 -0.65 4.72
N VAL A 263 -13.92 -1.49 5.74
CA VAL A 263 -14.47 -2.86 5.79
C VAL A 263 -15.99 -2.86 5.68
N ARG A 264 -16.67 -1.98 6.41
CA ARG A 264 -18.16 -1.90 6.33
C ARG A 264 -18.63 -1.47 4.95
N MET A 265 -17.95 -0.48 4.35
CA MET A 265 -18.29 -0.01 3.01
C MET A 265 -18.01 -1.07 1.94
N ALA A 266 -16.86 -1.75 2.02
CA ALA A 266 -16.51 -2.83 1.12
C ALA A 266 -17.50 -3.99 1.18
N LYS A 267 -17.92 -4.41 2.37
CA LYS A 267 -18.92 -5.47 2.54
C LYS A 267 -20.25 -5.14 1.85
N VAL A 268 -20.75 -3.91 2.00
CA VAL A 268 -21.99 -3.49 1.33
C VAL A 268 -21.79 -3.45 -0.19
N TRP A 269 -20.65 -2.91 -0.65
CA TRP A 269 -20.32 -2.85 -2.07
C TRP A 269 -20.25 -4.24 -2.70
N ASP A 270 -19.50 -5.15 -2.08
CA ASP A 270 -19.32 -6.52 -2.58
C ASP A 270 -20.65 -7.29 -2.62
N ALA A 271 -21.51 -7.12 -1.62
CA ALA A 271 -22.84 -7.70 -1.60
C ALA A 271 -23.71 -7.20 -2.77
N LEU A 272 -23.70 -5.90 -3.04
CA LEU A 272 -24.43 -5.30 -4.16
C LEU A 272 -23.89 -5.77 -5.51
N LYS A 273 -22.57 -5.83 -5.66
CA LYS A 273 -21.90 -6.26 -6.90
C LYS A 273 -22.17 -7.72 -7.23
N ASN A 274 -22.17 -8.59 -6.21
CA ASN A 274 -22.29 -10.04 -6.39
C ASN A 274 -23.73 -10.55 -6.28
N CYS A 275 -24.72 -9.67 -6.17
CA CYS A 275 -26.14 -10.02 -5.95
C CYS A 275 -26.34 -11.02 -4.80
N THR A 276 -25.53 -10.90 -3.74
CA THR A 276 -25.64 -11.80 -2.59
C THR A 276 -26.87 -11.42 -1.77
N VAL A 277 -27.85 -12.30 -1.74
CA VAL A 277 -29.04 -12.13 -0.88
C VAL A 277 -28.61 -12.37 0.57
N ILE A 278 -29.00 -11.47 1.47
CA ILE A 278 -28.72 -11.51 2.91
C ILE A 278 -29.57 -12.59 3.58
#